data_bfb581f4d07fe21e79cabc41ca5f4aaf
#
_entry.id   bfb581f4d07fe21e79cabc41ca5f4aaf
#
_cell.length_a   1.000
_cell.length_b   1.000
_cell.length_c   1.000
_cell.angle_alpha   90.00
_cell.angle_beta   90.00
_cell.angle_gamma   90.00
#
_symmetry.space_group_name_H-M   'P 1'
#
loop_
_entity.id
_entity.type
_entity.pdbx_description
1 polymer ?
#
loop_
_entity_poly.entity_id
_entity_poly.type
_entity_poly.pdbx_seq_one_letter_code
_entity_poly.pdbx_strand_id
1 'polypeptide(L)'
;MCALVSLRRTAIVLCAVALIFFPWLAVSAQSANVSPTPPMGWNSWNHFGEKVNDADVRAAADAMVASGMRDAGYIYVNIDDTWEGKRDAQGNIHANSKFPDMKALADYVHSKGLKFGIYSSPGPKTCGGYEGSYGHEQQDANTYAKWGVDYLKYDLCSYESIMDMWDLNHPSKPVTVMRQQKALAMMQQAYEKMHRSLLSTHRPIVYSFCQYGIGSVWKWAPEMGGNLWRTTDDIRDNYRSMSLIGFSQAGLEKYAGPGHWNDPDMLEIGNGGMTPDQYRTQMSLWAILAAPLLAGNDLSKMDATTKSILMNKEVIAVDQDKLGIQGKRIAPLQIWMKPLSGGAKAVAIFNTILDDQAIPITLQLEDAGFTGPVHARDLWAHKDLGILQSSYTVVPPPGGVVMLRLWQ
;
A
#
# COMPACT_ATOMS: atom_id res chain seq x y z
N MET A 1 -6.38 -35.06 -77.88
CA MET A 1 -7.58 -35.26 -77.05
C MET A 1 -7.17 -34.87 -75.66
N CYS A 2 -7.53 -33.73 -75.25
CA CYS A 2 -8.55 -33.36 -74.23
C CYS A 2 -8.35 -34.11 -72.91
N ALA A 3 -8.19 -33.53 -71.77
CA ALA A 3 -8.80 -32.41 -71.07
C ALA A 3 -7.91 -32.00 -69.90
N LEU A 4 -7.64 -30.81 -69.60
CA LEU A 4 -8.26 -29.72 -68.84
C LEU A 4 -8.96 -30.12 -67.53
N VAL A 5 -8.67 -29.26 -66.51
CA VAL A 5 -9.44 -28.97 -65.32
C VAL A 5 -8.80 -29.53 -64.03
N SER A 6 -8.54 -28.84 -62.96
CA SER A 6 -8.93 -27.52 -62.50
C SER A 6 -8.13 -27.20 -61.22
N LEU A 7 -7.42 -26.12 -61.23
CA LEU A 7 -7.01 -25.45 -59.98
C LEU A 7 -8.16 -24.60 -59.48
N ARG A 8 -8.57 -24.79 -58.24
CA ARG A 8 -9.08 -23.74 -57.33
C ARG A 8 -9.65 -24.33 -56.03
N ARG A 9 -9.01 -24.05 -54.93
CA ARG A 9 -9.62 -23.58 -53.65
C ARG A 9 -8.78 -24.00 -52.49
N THR A 10 -7.93 -23.16 -52.06
CA THR A 10 -7.50 -23.08 -50.65
C THR A 10 -6.82 -21.72 -50.41
N ALA A 11 -7.62 -20.75 -50.14
CA ALA A 11 -7.18 -19.51 -49.48
C ALA A 11 -8.42 -18.97 -48.76
N ILE A 12 -8.30 -18.72 -47.49
CA ILE A 12 -9.17 -18.03 -46.54
C ILE A 12 -9.47 -18.93 -45.36
N VAL A 13 -8.57 -18.99 -44.41
CA VAL A 13 -8.84 -19.07 -42.97
C VAL A 13 -7.53 -18.68 -42.23
N LEU A 14 -7.25 -17.42 -42.12
CA LEU A 14 -6.17 -16.91 -41.24
C LEU A 14 -6.36 -15.40 -40.98
N CYS A 15 -7.46 -15.04 -40.35
CA CYS A 15 -7.68 -13.67 -39.86
C CYS A 15 -8.75 -13.56 -38.77
N ALA A 16 -8.72 -14.42 -37.77
CA ALA A 16 -9.72 -14.34 -36.69
C ALA A 16 -9.16 -14.56 -35.26
N VAL A 17 -7.84 -14.56 -35.05
CA VAL A 17 -7.28 -14.84 -33.70
C VAL A 17 -6.60 -13.63 -33.05
N ALA A 18 -6.51 -12.49 -33.71
CA ALA A 18 -5.71 -11.34 -33.23
C ALA A 18 -6.46 -10.30 -32.38
N LEU A 19 -7.76 -10.47 -32.08
CA LEU A 19 -8.56 -9.38 -31.45
C LEU A 19 -9.01 -9.63 -30.00
N ILE A 20 -8.61 -10.71 -29.36
CA ILE A 20 -9.08 -11.00 -27.98
C ILE A 20 -8.05 -10.64 -26.90
N PHE A 21 -6.83 -10.25 -27.24
CA PHE A 21 -5.75 -9.98 -26.24
C PHE A 21 -5.52 -8.50 -25.87
N PHE A 22 -6.26 -7.55 -26.45
CA PHE A 22 -5.94 -6.13 -26.26
C PHE A 22 -6.47 -5.42 -25.00
N PRO A 23 -7.57 -5.81 -24.32
CA PRO A 23 -8.01 -5.09 -23.14
C PRO A 23 -7.15 -5.33 -21.89
N TRP A 24 -6.50 -6.48 -21.76
CA TRP A 24 -5.74 -6.84 -20.56
C TRP A 24 -4.40 -6.08 -20.42
N LEU A 25 -3.71 -5.86 -21.53
CA LEU A 25 -2.43 -5.11 -21.50
C LEU A 25 -2.64 -3.62 -21.18
N ALA A 26 -3.76 -3.04 -21.60
CA ALA A 26 -4.06 -1.64 -21.32
C ALA A 26 -4.38 -1.37 -19.85
N VAL A 27 -5.08 -2.30 -19.17
CA VAL A 27 -5.42 -2.17 -17.74
C VAL A 27 -4.17 -2.28 -16.88
N SER A 28 -3.29 -3.25 -17.16
CA SER A 28 -2.05 -3.42 -16.40
C SER A 28 -1.06 -2.26 -16.62
N ALA A 29 -1.00 -1.70 -17.84
CA ALA A 29 -0.17 -0.54 -18.15
C ALA A 29 -0.64 0.74 -17.43
N GLN A 30 -1.95 0.93 -17.25
CA GLN A 30 -2.49 2.07 -16.53
C GLN A 30 -2.24 1.96 -15.02
N SER A 31 -2.37 0.78 -14.43
CA SER A 31 -2.02 0.53 -13.02
C SER A 31 -0.54 0.83 -12.73
N ALA A 32 0.37 0.35 -13.58
CA ALA A 32 1.79 0.59 -13.44
C ALA A 32 2.17 2.08 -13.53
N ASN A 33 1.45 2.87 -14.35
CA ASN A 33 1.69 4.30 -14.49
C ASN A 33 1.15 5.14 -13.32
N VAL A 34 0.17 4.65 -12.57
CA VAL A 34 -0.45 5.41 -11.47
C VAL A 34 0.36 5.30 -10.19
N SER A 35 0.96 4.15 -9.92
CA SER A 35 1.73 3.85 -8.71
C SER A 35 3.00 3.05 -9.04
N PRO A 36 3.97 3.63 -9.79
CA PRO A 36 5.17 2.92 -10.22
C PRO A 36 6.11 2.52 -9.07
N THR A 37 6.04 3.23 -7.96
CA THR A 37 6.66 2.91 -6.68
C THR A 37 5.58 2.91 -5.59
N PRO A 38 5.85 2.33 -4.40
CA PRO A 38 4.87 2.35 -3.30
C PRO A 38 4.44 3.78 -2.99
N PRO A 39 3.13 4.07 -2.83
CA PRO A 39 2.66 5.41 -2.48
C PRO A 39 3.24 5.89 -1.16
N MET A 40 3.65 7.15 -1.10
CA MET A 40 4.09 7.82 0.11
C MET A 40 3.18 9.01 0.41
N GLY A 41 2.76 9.15 1.68
CA GLY A 41 1.86 10.23 2.06
C GLY A 41 1.47 10.20 3.52
N TRP A 42 0.30 10.73 3.79
CA TRP A 42 -0.34 10.79 5.10
C TRP A 42 -1.80 10.35 4.99
N ASN A 43 -2.31 9.76 6.07
CA ASN A 43 -3.72 9.42 6.22
C ASN A 43 -4.20 9.85 7.61
N SER A 44 -5.42 10.35 7.69
CA SER A 44 -5.94 11.01 8.89
C SER A 44 -6.34 10.06 10.03
N TRP A 45 -6.53 8.75 9.77
CA TRP A 45 -7.26 7.87 10.68
C TRP A 45 -6.57 7.66 12.03
N ASN A 46 -5.31 7.20 12.02
CA ASN A 46 -4.69 6.68 13.25
C ASN A 46 -4.50 7.73 14.35
N HIS A 47 -4.38 9.01 13.98
CA HIS A 47 -4.30 10.10 14.96
C HIS A 47 -5.64 10.79 15.20
N PHE A 48 -6.34 11.16 14.12
CA PHE A 48 -7.54 12.01 14.23
C PHE A 48 -8.84 11.22 14.35
N GLY A 49 -8.91 9.99 13.79
CA GLY A 49 -10.11 9.18 13.74
C GLY A 49 -11.28 9.97 13.16
N GLU A 50 -12.44 9.85 13.76
CA GLU A 50 -13.66 10.55 13.33
C GLU A 50 -13.64 12.09 13.51
N LYS A 51 -12.64 12.62 14.23
CA LYS A 51 -12.55 14.05 14.54
C LYS A 51 -11.92 14.88 13.43
N VAL A 52 -11.32 14.25 12.44
CA VAL A 52 -10.67 14.93 11.32
C VAL A 52 -11.63 15.91 10.62
N ASN A 53 -11.11 17.06 10.22
CA ASN A 53 -11.86 18.12 9.53
C ASN A 53 -10.98 18.83 8.49
N ASP A 54 -11.57 19.76 7.72
CA ASP A 54 -10.88 20.53 6.66
C ASP A 54 -9.62 21.24 7.16
N ALA A 55 -9.67 21.83 8.37
CA ALA A 55 -8.52 22.55 8.92
C ALA A 55 -7.36 21.60 9.25
N ASP A 56 -7.64 20.40 9.77
CA ASP A 56 -6.60 19.38 10.07
C ASP A 56 -5.90 18.91 8.79
N VAL A 57 -6.67 18.71 7.70
CA VAL A 57 -6.13 18.28 6.40
C VAL A 57 -5.25 19.36 5.78
N ARG A 58 -5.67 20.64 5.86
CA ARG A 58 -4.83 21.76 5.43
C ARG A 58 -3.56 21.88 6.26
N ALA A 59 -3.66 21.71 7.58
CA ALA A 59 -2.50 21.74 8.47
C ALA A 59 -1.54 20.59 8.16
N ALA A 60 -2.02 19.38 7.86
CA ALA A 60 -1.20 18.27 7.43
C ALA A 60 -0.48 18.55 6.11
N ALA A 61 -1.18 19.11 5.11
CA ALA A 61 -0.58 19.50 3.84
C ALA A 61 0.52 20.57 4.02
N ASP A 62 0.27 21.58 4.85
CA ASP A 62 1.26 22.62 5.18
C ASP A 62 2.47 22.05 5.91
N ALA A 63 2.23 21.14 6.87
CA ALA A 63 3.30 20.47 7.60
C ALA A 63 4.17 19.59 6.71
N MET A 64 3.58 18.87 5.73
CA MET A 64 4.33 18.09 4.75
C MET A 64 5.29 18.95 3.93
N VAL A 65 4.86 20.15 3.54
CA VAL A 65 5.72 21.09 2.81
C VAL A 65 6.76 21.70 3.73
N ALA A 66 6.34 22.22 4.88
CA ALA A 66 7.23 22.94 5.82
C ALA A 66 8.32 22.04 6.44
N SER A 67 8.03 20.76 6.66
CA SER A 67 8.99 19.79 7.18
C SER A 67 9.98 19.27 6.14
N GLY A 68 9.67 19.42 4.84
CA GLY A 68 10.42 18.81 3.74
C GLY A 68 9.96 17.38 3.37
N MET A 69 8.90 16.84 3.99
CA MET A 69 8.37 15.51 3.66
C MET A 69 7.95 15.41 2.19
N ARG A 70 7.31 16.46 1.63
CA ARG A 70 6.99 16.50 0.19
C ARG A 70 8.22 16.25 -0.68
N ASP A 71 9.33 16.93 -0.37
CA ASP A 71 10.58 16.84 -1.13
C ASP A 71 11.31 15.50 -0.87
N ALA A 72 10.95 14.80 0.20
CA ALA A 72 11.38 13.43 0.48
C ALA A 72 10.51 12.36 -0.24
N GLY A 73 9.41 12.76 -0.90
CA GLY A 73 8.55 11.87 -1.69
C GLY A 73 7.15 11.63 -1.12
N TYR A 74 6.81 12.15 0.05
CA TYR A 74 5.47 12.06 0.63
C TYR A 74 4.54 13.05 -0.09
N ILE A 75 3.71 12.54 -0.99
CA ILE A 75 2.89 13.42 -1.86
C ILE A 75 1.39 13.26 -1.66
N TYR A 76 0.91 12.18 -1.04
CA TYR A 76 -0.52 11.97 -0.84
C TYR A 76 -0.98 12.53 0.52
N VAL A 77 -2.10 13.27 0.51
CA VAL A 77 -2.82 13.73 1.70
C VAL A 77 -4.20 13.10 1.66
N ASN A 78 -4.42 12.07 2.47
CA ASN A 78 -5.60 11.24 2.42
C ASN A 78 -6.52 11.50 3.62
N ILE A 79 -7.77 11.84 3.34
CA ILE A 79 -8.84 11.80 4.33
C ILE A 79 -9.35 10.36 4.40
N ASP A 80 -9.37 9.80 5.58
CA ASP A 80 -9.98 8.49 5.86
C ASP A 80 -11.51 8.62 6.04
N ASP A 81 -12.17 7.64 6.64
CA ASP A 81 -13.61 7.58 6.90
C ASP A 81 -14.16 8.83 7.58
N THR A 82 -15.45 9.02 7.52
CA THR A 82 -16.24 10.04 8.25
C THR A 82 -16.28 11.44 7.62
N TRP A 83 -15.88 11.59 6.37
CA TRP A 83 -16.11 12.83 5.59
C TRP A 83 -17.49 12.86 4.92
N GLU A 84 -18.10 11.70 4.71
CA GLU A 84 -19.30 11.54 3.91
C GLU A 84 -20.50 12.19 4.59
N GLY A 85 -21.24 12.93 3.82
CA GLY A 85 -22.54 13.49 4.16
C GLY A 85 -23.68 12.69 3.53
N LYS A 86 -24.87 13.28 3.51
CA LYS A 86 -26.04 12.66 2.89
C LYS A 86 -26.00 12.80 1.37
N ARG A 87 -26.63 11.85 0.68
CA ARG A 87 -26.90 11.97 -0.75
C ARG A 87 -28.04 12.93 -1.01
N ASP A 88 -27.97 13.64 -2.13
CA ASP A 88 -29.07 14.47 -2.61
C ASP A 88 -30.20 13.63 -3.25
N ALA A 89 -31.26 14.27 -3.69
CA ALA A 89 -32.42 13.60 -4.33
C ALA A 89 -32.04 12.89 -5.65
N GLN A 90 -30.91 13.22 -6.25
CA GLN A 90 -30.37 12.59 -7.46
C GLN A 90 -29.37 11.48 -7.13
N GLY A 91 -29.09 11.23 -5.85
CA GLY A 91 -28.17 10.20 -5.37
C GLY A 91 -26.70 10.62 -5.32
N ASN A 92 -26.36 11.89 -5.59
CA ASN A 92 -24.99 12.36 -5.50
C ASN A 92 -24.54 12.46 -4.04
N ILE A 93 -23.32 11.99 -3.76
CA ILE A 93 -22.71 12.13 -2.44
C ILE A 93 -22.27 13.58 -2.20
N HIS A 94 -22.48 14.07 -1.00
CA HIS A 94 -21.96 15.35 -0.51
C HIS A 94 -21.08 15.11 0.70
N ALA A 95 -20.12 16.00 0.94
CA ALA A 95 -19.37 15.98 2.18
C ALA A 95 -20.25 16.52 3.34
N ASN A 96 -19.92 16.12 4.57
CA ASN A 96 -20.60 16.63 5.75
C ASN A 96 -20.03 18.00 6.19
N SER A 97 -20.56 18.57 7.28
CA SER A 97 -20.19 19.91 7.75
C SER A 97 -18.72 20.05 8.18
N LYS A 98 -17.99 18.95 8.43
CA LYS A 98 -16.55 18.99 8.72
C LYS A 98 -15.73 19.37 7.49
N PHE A 99 -16.27 19.15 6.29
CA PHE A 99 -15.63 19.38 4.99
C PHE A 99 -16.57 20.18 4.08
N PRO A 100 -16.74 21.47 4.32
CA PRO A 100 -17.78 22.27 3.67
C PRO A 100 -17.59 22.41 2.16
N ASP A 101 -16.37 22.30 1.65
CA ASP A 101 -16.04 22.34 0.22
C ASP A 101 -14.85 21.42 -0.12
N MET A 102 -15.16 20.19 -0.51
CA MET A 102 -14.14 19.18 -0.88
C MET A 102 -13.32 19.59 -2.11
N LYS A 103 -13.93 20.31 -3.04
CA LYS A 103 -13.19 20.79 -4.23
C LYS A 103 -12.16 21.85 -3.84
N ALA A 104 -12.55 22.81 -3.03
CA ALA A 104 -11.63 23.85 -2.53
C ALA A 104 -10.52 23.25 -1.66
N LEU A 105 -10.81 22.19 -0.88
CA LEU A 105 -9.80 21.48 -0.11
C LEU A 105 -8.82 20.73 -1.02
N ALA A 106 -9.32 20.01 -2.03
CA ALA A 106 -8.46 19.33 -3.02
C ALA A 106 -7.58 20.34 -3.77
N ASP A 107 -8.13 21.48 -4.21
CA ASP A 107 -7.37 22.53 -4.88
C ASP A 107 -6.29 23.13 -3.97
N TYR A 108 -6.58 23.27 -2.67
CA TYR A 108 -5.59 23.71 -1.69
C TYR A 108 -4.42 22.71 -1.60
N VAL A 109 -4.72 21.42 -1.46
CA VAL A 109 -3.70 20.37 -1.42
C VAL A 109 -2.87 20.37 -2.71
N HIS A 110 -3.50 20.46 -3.86
CA HIS A 110 -2.83 20.55 -5.17
C HIS A 110 -1.96 21.81 -5.29
N SER A 111 -2.40 22.94 -4.75
CA SER A 111 -1.59 24.19 -4.75
C SER A 111 -0.26 24.07 -4.00
N LYS A 112 -0.14 23.07 -3.11
CA LYS A 112 1.10 22.73 -2.38
C LYS A 112 2.00 21.73 -3.16
N GLY A 113 1.59 21.32 -4.36
CA GLY A 113 2.27 20.28 -5.14
C GLY A 113 2.05 18.87 -4.56
N LEU A 114 0.97 18.68 -3.82
CA LEU A 114 0.55 17.41 -3.20
C LEU A 114 -0.65 16.82 -3.96
N LYS A 115 -1.00 15.59 -3.65
CA LYS A 115 -2.14 14.86 -4.21
C LYS A 115 -3.19 14.61 -3.13
N PHE A 116 -4.44 14.64 -3.51
CA PHE A 116 -5.57 14.55 -2.59
C PHE A 116 -6.24 13.17 -2.66
N GLY A 117 -6.42 12.52 -1.52
CA GLY A 117 -7.09 11.24 -1.40
C GLY A 117 -8.29 11.26 -0.47
N ILE A 118 -9.20 10.32 -0.70
CA ILE A 118 -10.39 10.11 0.11
C ILE A 118 -10.62 8.62 0.38
N TYR A 119 -11.65 8.35 1.16
CA TYR A 119 -12.11 7.03 1.57
C TYR A 119 -13.54 6.78 1.07
N SER A 120 -13.92 5.52 0.86
CA SER A 120 -15.30 5.06 0.71
C SER A 120 -15.39 3.54 0.95
N SER A 121 -16.59 2.96 0.72
CA SER A 121 -16.87 1.52 0.89
C SER A 121 -17.73 0.99 -0.25
N PRO A 122 -17.55 -0.29 -0.68
CA PRO A 122 -18.50 -0.97 -1.55
C PRO A 122 -19.87 -1.22 -0.90
N GLY A 123 -19.93 -1.12 0.42
CA GLY A 123 -21.17 -1.30 1.18
C GLY A 123 -22.10 -0.08 1.14
N PRO A 124 -23.34 -0.22 1.64
CA PRO A 124 -24.25 0.91 1.80
C PRO A 124 -23.76 1.90 2.87
N LYS A 125 -22.90 1.44 3.79
CA LYS A 125 -22.30 2.25 4.85
C LYS A 125 -20.80 2.00 4.93
N THR A 126 -20.07 3.04 5.31
CA THR A 126 -18.66 2.97 5.71
C THR A 126 -18.51 2.27 7.06
N CYS A 127 -17.30 1.99 7.51
CA CYS A 127 -17.04 1.41 8.82
C CYS A 127 -17.49 2.33 9.97
N GLY A 128 -17.38 3.64 9.79
CA GLY A 128 -17.92 4.67 10.70
C GLY A 128 -19.43 4.89 10.60
N GLY A 129 -20.14 4.14 9.73
CA GLY A 129 -21.60 4.24 9.56
C GLY A 129 -22.08 5.35 8.65
N TYR A 130 -21.18 6.01 7.92
CA TYR A 130 -21.48 7.05 6.92
C TYR A 130 -21.94 6.46 5.58
N GLU A 131 -22.21 7.28 4.57
CA GLU A 131 -22.70 6.83 3.28
C GLU A 131 -21.59 6.12 2.48
N GLY A 132 -21.81 4.84 2.14
CA GLY A 132 -20.96 4.09 1.21
C GLY A 132 -21.40 4.22 -0.24
N SER A 133 -20.66 3.59 -1.16
CA SER A 133 -20.88 3.71 -2.61
C SER A 133 -21.85 2.68 -3.20
N TYR A 134 -22.41 1.78 -2.41
CA TYR A 134 -23.25 0.69 -2.88
C TYR A 134 -24.39 1.18 -3.78
N GLY A 135 -24.40 0.75 -5.05
CA GLY A 135 -25.40 1.17 -6.05
C GLY A 135 -25.16 2.56 -6.65
N HIS A 136 -24.14 3.30 -6.20
CA HIS A 136 -23.81 4.65 -6.64
C HIS A 136 -22.39 4.80 -7.19
N GLU A 137 -21.69 3.71 -7.44
CA GLU A 137 -20.24 3.70 -7.73
C GLU A 137 -19.86 4.63 -8.88
N GLN A 138 -20.67 4.67 -9.95
CA GLN A 138 -20.42 5.55 -11.08
C GLN A 138 -20.64 7.04 -10.75
N GLN A 139 -21.69 7.35 -9.97
CA GLN A 139 -21.97 8.72 -9.54
C GLN A 139 -20.87 9.23 -8.62
N ASP A 140 -20.45 8.39 -7.69
CA ASP A 140 -19.39 8.69 -6.73
C ASP A 140 -18.05 8.90 -7.44
N ALA A 141 -17.66 8.00 -8.35
CA ALA A 141 -16.45 8.16 -9.14
C ALA A 141 -16.44 9.49 -9.93
N ASN A 142 -17.58 9.85 -10.55
CA ASN A 142 -17.72 11.14 -11.24
C ASN A 142 -17.57 12.33 -10.28
N THR A 143 -18.09 12.22 -9.07
CA THR A 143 -17.99 13.26 -8.03
C THR A 143 -16.54 13.39 -7.56
N TYR A 144 -15.86 12.27 -7.28
CA TYR A 144 -14.45 12.24 -6.89
C TYR A 144 -13.55 12.86 -7.96
N ALA A 145 -13.78 12.53 -9.23
CA ALA A 145 -13.05 13.11 -10.34
C ALA A 145 -13.27 14.63 -10.45
N LYS A 146 -14.51 15.12 -10.25
CA LYS A 146 -14.83 16.57 -10.23
C LYS A 146 -14.14 17.30 -9.08
N TRP A 147 -14.01 16.66 -7.90
CA TRP A 147 -13.27 17.23 -6.78
C TRP A 147 -11.76 17.23 -6.99
N GLY A 148 -11.26 16.41 -7.89
CA GLY A 148 -9.84 16.30 -8.15
C GLY A 148 -9.15 15.25 -7.28
N VAL A 149 -9.86 14.19 -6.89
CA VAL A 149 -9.29 13.08 -6.11
C VAL A 149 -8.23 12.33 -6.91
N ASP A 150 -7.11 11.99 -6.27
CA ASP A 150 -5.97 11.25 -6.83
C ASP A 150 -5.76 9.89 -6.19
N TYR A 151 -6.45 9.60 -5.08
CA TYR A 151 -6.32 8.37 -4.31
C TYR A 151 -7.65 8.02 -3.67
N LEU A 152 -8.09 6.76 -3.81
CA LEU A 152 -9.29 6.23 -3.16
C LEU A 152 -8.94 5.01 -2.31
N LYS A 153 -9.08 5.10 -0.98
CA LYS A 153 -9.13 3.94 -0.09
C LYS A 153 -10.56 3.40 -0.10
N TYR A 154 -10.72 2.12 -0.43
CA TYR A 154 -12.03 1.48 -0.59
C TYR A 154 -12.13 0.29 0.33
N ASP A 155 -12.89 0.45 1.42
CA ASP A 155 -12.89 -0.42 2.58
C ASP A 155 -14.15 -1.30 2.63
N LEU A 156 -13.99 -2.57 2.95
CA LEU A 156 -15.03 -3.59 2.85
C LEU A 156 -16.26 -3.30 3.72
N CYS A 157 -16.06 -2.95 4.98
CA CYS A 157 -17.07 -2.46 5.92
C CYS A 157 -18.42 -3.21 5.87
N SER A 158 -19.52 -2.47 5.73
CA SER A 158 -20.88 -3.04 5.71
C SER A 158 -21.19 -3.95 4.51
N TYR A 159 -20.29 -4.01 3.49
CA TYR A 159 -20.46 -4.96 2.39
C TYR A 159 -20.34 -6.43 2.84
N GLU A 160 -19.67 -6.67 3.96
CA GLU A 160 -19.62 -8.02 4.58
C GLU A 160 -20.99 -8.61 4.83
N SER A 161 -21.97 -7.81 5.23
CA SER A 161 -23.34 -8.25 5.45
C SER A 161 -24.06 -8.65 4.15
N ILE A 162 -23.72 -7.98 3.03
CA ILE A 162 -24.26 -8.31 1.68
C ILE A 162 -23.69 -9.63 1.16
N MET A 163 -22.41 -9.89 1.44
CA MET A 163 -21.74 -11.13 1.04
C MET A 163 -22.13 -12.33 1.92
N ASP A 164 -22.94 -12.13 2.96
CA ASP A 164 -23.23 -13.15 3.97
C ASP A 164 -21.96 -13.65 4.70
N MET A 165 -20.96 -12.78 4.81
CA MET A 165 -19.67 -13.09 5.49
C MET A 165 -19.81 -13.15 7.00
N TRP A 166 -20.84 -12.56 7.57
CA TRP A 166 -21.10 -12.64 9.02
C TRP A 166 -21.09 -14.10 9.51
N ASP A 167 -21.65 -14.99 8.70
CA ASP A 167 -21.65 -16.43 8.98
C ASP A 167 -20.26 -17.10 8.80
N LEU A 168 -19.33 -16.48 8.05
CA LEU A 168 -17.97 -17.00 7.87
C LEU A 168 -17.09 -16.74 9.12
N ASN A 169 -17.32 -15.62 9.79
CA ASN A 169 -16.59 -15.23 10.99
C ASN A 169 -17.26 -15.72 12.29
N HIS A 170 -18.56 -16.08 12.23
CA HIS A 170 -19.35 -16.55 13.36
C HIS A 170 -20.09 -17.84 12.97
N PRO A 171 -19.39 -18.98 12.92
CA PRO A 171 -19.94 -20.21 12.36
C PRO A 171 -21.00 -20.84 13.28
N SER A 172 -22.22 -20.30 13.25
CA SER A 172 -23.41 -20.99 13.75
C SER A 172 -23.86 -22.12 12.80
N LYS A 173 -23.31 -22.14 11.57
CA LYS A 173 -23.55 -23.15 10.54
C LYS A 173 -22.23 -23.53 9.84
N PRO A 174 -22.06 -24.78 9.39
CA PRO A 174 -20.89 -25.17 8.63
C PRO A 174 -20.77 -24.32 7.36
N VAL A 175 -19.68 -23.60 7.21
CA VAL A 175 -19.39 -22.83 6.01
C VAL A 175 -19.00 -23.80 4.91
N THR A 176 -19.79 -23.86 3.86
CA THR A 176 -19.46 -24.69 2.70
C THR A 176 -18.45 -23.96 1.80
N VAL A 177 -17.56 -24.71 1.12
CA VAL A 177 -16.63 -24.17 0.11
C VAL A 177 -17.37 -23.31 -0.92
N MET A 178 -18.59 -23.71 -1.30
CA MET A 178 -19.43 -22.97 -2.25
C MET A 178 -19.83 -21.58 -1.72
N ARG A 179 -20.15 -21.44 -0.43
CA ARG A 179 -20.45 -20.12 0.18
C ARG A 179 -19.23 -19.21 0.17
N GLN A 180 -18.06 -19.74 0.52
CA GLN A 180 -16.80 -18.98 0.46
C GLN A 180 -16.48 -18.49 -0.94
N GLN A 181 -16.63 -19.35 -1.94
CA GLN A 181 -16.42 -19.00 -3.36
C GLN A 181 -17.41 -17.92 -3.82
N LYS A 182 -18.68 -18.03 -3.43
CA LYS A 182 -19.70 -17.02 -3.74
C LYS A 182 -19.37 -15.67 -3.08
N ALA A 183 -19.04 -15.65 -1.81
CA ALA A 183 -18.68 -14.43 -1.09
C ALA A 183 -17.43 -13.75 -1.73
N LEU A 184 -16.41 -14.54 -2.06
CA LEU A 184 -15.22 -14.05 -2.76
C LEU A 184 -15.57 -13.44 -4.12
N ALA A 185 -16.40 -14.11 -4.93
CA ALA A 185 -16.82 -13.58 -6.22
C ALA A 185 -17.61 -12.28 -6.09
N MET A 186 -18.48 -12.17 -5.08
CA MET A 186 -19.23 -10.93 -4.80
C MET A 186 -18.29 -9.79 -4.40
N MET A 187 -17.30 -10.07 -3.56
CA MET A 187 -16.28 -9.08 -3.16
C MET A 187 -15.50 -8.60 -4.38
N GLN A 188 -14.97 -9.50 -5.18
CA GLN A 188 -14.24 -9.18 -6.42
C GLN A 188 -15.09 -8.29 -7.35
N GLN A 189 -16.36 -8.65 -7.59
CA GLN A 189 -17.27 -7.86 -8.42
C GLN A 189 -17.50 -6.44 -7.88
N ALA A 190 -17.59 -6.26 -6.55
CA ALA A 190 -17.79 -4.96 -5.95
C ALA A 190 -16.58 -4.05 -6.15
N TYR A 191 -15.36 -4.56 -5.96
CA TYR A 191 -14.14 -3.81 -6.21
C TYR A 191 -13.95 -3.52 -7.70
N GLU A 192 -14.19 -4.50 -8.57
CA GLU A 192 -14.13 -4.32 -10.02
C GLU A 192 -15.14 -3.26 -10.52
N LYS A 193 -16.33 -3.21 -9.95
CA LYS A 193 -17.36 -2.23 -10.32
C LYS A 193 -16.87 -0.79 -10.05
N MET A 194 -16.32 -0.53 -8.87
CA MET A 194 -15.73 0.77 -8.58
C MET A 194 -14.53 1.06 -9.50
N HIS A 195 -13.66 0.09 -9.75
CA HIS A 195 -12.53 0.28 -10.68
C HIS A 195 -13.01 0.73 -12.07
N ARG A 196 -14.01 0.05 -12.65
CA ARG A 196 -14.58 0.44 -13.95
C ARG A 196 -15.16 1.86 -13.92
N SER A 197 -15.81 2.22 -12.81
CA SER A 197 -16.35 3.56 -12.61
C SER A 197 -15.25 4.62 -12.54
N LEU A 198 -14.15 4.34 -11.83
CA LEU A 198 -12.98 5.23 -11.78
C LEU A 198 -12.34 5.39 -13.16
N LEU A 199 -12.13 4.31 -13.89
CA LEU A 199 -11.56 4.34 -15.25
C LEU A 199 -12.40 5.20 -16.20
N SER A 200 -13.72 5.14 -16.11
CA SER A 200 -14.63 5.90 -16.99
C SER A 200 -14.55 7.41 -16.80
N THR A 201 -13.97 7.87 -15.69
CA THR A 201 -13.73 9.29 -15.42
C THR A 201 -12.54 9.86 -16.16
N HIS A 202 -11.67 8.99 -16.72
CA HIS A 202 -10.39 9.33 -17.35
C HIS A 202 -9.40 10.07 -16.42
N ARG A 203 -9.65 10.10 -15.09
CA ARG A 203 -8.73 10.63 -14.11
C ARG A 203 -7.86 9.49 -13.54
N PRO A 204 -6.53 9.65 -13.49
CA PRO A 204 -5.65 8.66 -12.86
C PRO A 204 -5.81 8.74 -11.33
N ILE A 205 -6.46 7.73 -10.75
CA ILE A 205 -6.71 7.63 -9.30
C ILE A 205 -6.03 6.36 -8.80
N VAL A 206 -5.18 6.46 -7.78
CA VAL A 206 -4.65 5.30 -7.06
C VAL A 206 -5.80 4.62 -6.35
N TYR A 207 -5.95 3.33 -6.59
CA TYR A 207 -7.03 2.55 -6.02
C TYR A 207 -6.51 1.56 -4.97
N SER A 208 -6.79 1.85 -3.71
CA SER A 208 -6.33 1.13 -2.53
C SER A 208 -7.46 0.27 -1.96
N PHE A 209 -7.24 -1.03 -1.91
CA PHE A 209 -8.19 -1.99 -1.35
C PHE A 209 -7.96 -2.15 0.16
N CYS A 210 -9.02 -1.98 0.95
CA CYS A 210 -8.99 -2.25 2.37
C CYS A 210 -10.01 -3.34 2.71
N GLN A 211 -9.57 -4.60 2.73
CA GLN A 211 -10.40 -5.78 3.02
C GLN A 211 -9.63 -6.82 3.83
N TYR A 212 -8.62 -6.37 4.57
CA TYR A 212 -7.97 -7.11 5.67
C TYR A 212 -7.31 -8.43 5.27
N GLY A 213 -6.89 -8.59 4.00
CA GLY A 213 -6.28 -9.84 3.50
C GLY A 213 -7.29 -10.94 3.16
N ILE A 214 -8.59 -10.69 3.31
CA ILE A 214 -9.66 -11.67 3.11
C ILE A 214 -9.60 -12.23 1.68
N GLY A 215 -9.75 -13.56 1.57
CA GLY A 215 -9.73 -14.25 0.29
C GLY A 215 -8.37 -14.25 -0.40
N SER A 216 -7.26 -14.01 0.33
CA SER A 216 -5.92 -13.90 -0.25
C SER A 216 -5.87 -12.82 -1.34
N VAL A 217 -6.27 -11.61 -0.99
CA VAL A 217 -6.43 -10.44 -1.89
C VAL A 217 -5.27 -10.24 -2.86
N TRP A 218 -4.04 -10.47 -2.42
CA TRP A 218 -2.84 -10.38 -3.25
C TRP A 218 -2.86 -11.27 -4.51
N LYS A 219 -3.76 -12.27 -4.56
CA LYS A 219 -3.89 -13.16 -5.72
C LYS A 219 -4.83 -12.61 -6.80
N TRP A 220 -5.73 -11.69 -6.45
CA TRP A 220 -6.78 -11.24 -7.35
C TRP A 220 -6.92 -9.71 -7.45
N ALA A 221 -6.43 -8.95 -6.47
CA ALA A 221 -6.58 -7.50 -6.48
C ALA A 221 -6.01 -6.80 -7.72
N PRO A 222 -4.85 -7.22 -8.29
CA PRO A 222 -4.35 -6.62 -9.53
C PRO A 222 -5.36 -6.72 -10.70
N GLU A 223 -6.06 -7.85 -10.81
CA GLU A 223 -7.05 -8.07 -11.87
C GLU A 223 -8.30 -7.20 -11.68
N MET A 224 -8.61 -6.86 -10.44
CA MET A 224 -9.73 -5.96 -10.09
C MET A 224 -9.30 -4.49 -10.06
N GLY A 225 -8.09 -4.16 -10.50
CA GLY A 225 -7.58 -2.80 -10.64
C GLY A 225 -6.94 -2.20 -9.38
N GLY A 226 -6.71 -2.99 -8.34
CA GLY A 226 -6.02 -2.53 -7.12
C GLY A 226 -4.56 -2.17 -7.39
N ASN A 227 -4.15 -0.99 -6.97
CA ASN A 227 -2.75 -0.57 -6.97
C ASN A 227 -2.03 -0.94 -5.67
N LEU A 228 -2.77 -1.07 -4.58
CA LEU A 228 -2.30 -1.60 -3.32
C LEU A 228 -3.47 -2.24 -2.58
N TRP A 229 -3.16 -3.13 -1.63
CA TRP A 229 -4.19 -3.84 -0.88
C TRP A 229 -3.70 -4.21 0.51
N ARG A 230 -4.55 -3.96 1.50
CA ARG A 230 -4.33 -4.38 2.88
C ARG A 230 -4.22 -5.90 2.96
N THR A 231 -3.19 -6.37 3.62
CA THR A 231 -2.88 -7.81 3.75
C THR A 231 -3.31 -8.39 5.10
N THR A 232 -3.61 -7.53 6.06
CA THR A 232 -3.91 -7.87 7.46
C THR A 232 -4.98 -6.94 8.04
N ASP A 233 -5.45 -7.25 9.25
CA ASP A 233 -6.23 -6.35 10.09
C ASP A 233 -5.48 -5.05 10.39
N ASP A 234 -6.18 -4.08 11.02
CA ASP A 234 -5.67 -2.76 11.34
C ASP A 234 -4.49 -2.79 12.31
N ILE A 235 -3.50 -1.97 11.99
CA ILE A 235 -2.35 -1.74 12.85
C ILE A 235 -2.74 -0.87 14.05
N ARG A 236 -2.03 -1.07 15.16
CA ARG A 236 -2.13 -0.24 16.36
C ARG A 236 -0.73 0.20 16.76
N ASP A 237 -0.64 1.39 17.35
CA ASP A 237 0.61 1.97 17.84
C ASP A 237 1.17 1.22 19.05
N ASN A 238 1.64 0.01 18.80
CA ASN A 238 2.42 -0.80 19.73
C ASN A 238 3.26 -1.84 18.97
N TYR A 239 4.37 -2.24 19.57
CA TYR A 239 5.33 -3.14 18.95
C TYR A 239 4.73 -4.49 18.55
N ARG A 240 3.84 -5.04 19.37
CA ARG A 240 3.21 -6.35 19.09
C ARG A 240 2.38 -6.30 17.80
N SER A 241 1.52 -5.30 17.66
CA SER A 241 0.71 -5.15 16.45
C SER A 241 1.60 -4.93 15.23
N MET A 242 2.53 -3.99 15.30
CA MET A 242 3.46 -3.66 14.23
C MET A 242 4.28 -4.89 13.79
N SER A 243 4.88 -5.63 14.74
CA SER A 243 5.73 -6.77 14.44
C SER A 243 4.94 -7.96 13.86
N LEU A 244 3.76 -8.27 14.41
CA LEU A 244 2.91 -9.34 13.87
C LEU A 244 2.48 -9.03 12.43
N ILE A 245 2.04 -7.82 12.15
CA ILE A 245 1.61 -7.40 10.82
C ILE A 245 2.78 -7.38 9.85
N GLY A 246 3.86 -6.70 10.20
CA GLY A 246 5.01 -6.53 9.31
C GLY A 246 5.72 -7.84 8.98
N PHE A 247 6.01 -8.68 9.98
CA PHE A 247 6.69 -9.94 9.74
C PHE A 247 5.79 -11.01 9.09
N SER A 248 4.46 -10.89 9.16
CA SER A 248 3.53 -11.78 8.45
C SER A 248 3.57 -11.61 6.93
N GLN A 249 4.21 -10.55 6.42
CA GLN A 249 4.36 -10.32 4.98
C GLN A 249 5.32 -11.31 4.30
N ALA A 250 6.01 -12.15 5.06
CA ALA A 250 6.89 -13.19 4.51
C ALA A 250 6.10 -14.15 3.60
N GLY A 251 6.60 -14.36 2.38
CA GLY A 251 5.95 -15.22 1.37
C GLY A 251 4.99 -14.49 0.43
N LEU A 252 4.75 -13.18 0.65
CA LEU A 252 3.91 -12.35 -0.22
C LEU A 252 4.73 -11.61 -1.31
N GLU A 253 6.04 -11.71 -1.30
CA GLU A 253 6.94 -10.97 -2.18
C GLU A 253 6.66 -11.14 -3.68
N LYS A 254 6.16 -12.30 -4.08
CA LYS A 254 5.85 -12.60 -5.49
C LYS A 254 4.58 -11.90 -6.02
N TYR A 255 3.82 -11.26 -5.14
CA TYR A 255 2.57 -10.60 -5.50
C TYR A 255 2.72 -9.07 -5.59
N ALA A 256 3.82 -8.52 -5.07
CA ALA A 256 4.12 -7.09 -5.16
C ALA A 256 5.04 -6.78 -6.34
N GLY A 257 4.90 -5.59 -6.90
CA GLY A 257 5.72 -5.08 -7.99
C GLY A 257 5.22 -3.72 -8.47
N PRO A 258 5.86 -3.09 -9.46
CA PRO A 258 5.46 -1.78 -9.95
C PRO A 258 3.98 -1.70 -10.32
N GLY A 259 3.27 -0.77 -9.69
CA GLY A 259 1.83 -0.59 -9.82
C GLY A 259 0.95 -1.48 -8.91
N HIS A 260 1.55 -2.40 -8.15
CA HIS A 260 0.84 -3.40 -7.35
C HIS A 260 1.59 -3.68 -6.04
N TRP A 261 1.05 -3.22 -4.89
CA TRP A 261 1.78 -3.23 -3.63
C TRP A 261 1.00 -3.95 -2.52
N ASN A 262 1.68 -4.84 -1.79
CA ASN A 262 1.18 -5.35 -0.52
C ASN A 262 1.23 -4.22 0.52
N ASP A 263 0.14 -4.00 1.22
CA ASP A 263 -0.01 -2.93 2.20
C ASP A 263 -0.18 -3.53 3.61
N PRO A 264 0.85 -3.44 4.45
CA PRO A 264 0.78 -3.88 5.86
C PRO A 264 0.18 -2.80 6.78
N ASP A 265 -0.52 -1.80 6.21
CA ASP A 265 -1.09 -0.65 6.90
C ASP A 265 -0.12 0.50 7.18
N MET A 266 -0.64 1.55 7.81
CA MET A 266 0.02 2.83 8.00
C MET A 266 1.23 2.77 8.93
N LEU A 267 2.07 3.81 8.82
CA LEU A 267 3.16 4.05 9.76
C LEU A 267 2.63 4.72 11.03
N GLU A 268 2.89 4.12 12.17
CA GLU A 268 2.53 4.65 13.51
C GLU A 268 3.59 5.61 14.08
N ILE A 269 4.61 5.91 13.32
CA ILE A 269 5.79 6.68 13.74
C ILE A 269 5.39 8.07 14.24
N GLY A 270 5.61 8.33 15.53
CA GLY A 270 5.29 9.61 16.17
C GLY A 270 3.95 9.64 16.92
N ASN A 271 3.20 8.53 16.97
CA ASN A 271 1.97 8.43 17.76
C ASN A 271 2.23 8.18 19.26
N GLY A 272 3.43 7.71 19.64
CA GLY A 272 3.90 7.69 21.04
C GLY A 272 3.78 6.34 21.75
N GLY A 273 3.24 5.30 21.12
CA GLY A 273 3.08 3.96 21.69
C GLY A 273 4.29 3.05 21.58
N MET A 274 5.31 3.46 20.81
CA MET A 274 6.57 2.72 20.60
C MET A 274 7.80 3.59 20.88
N THR A 275 8.93 2.93 21.18
CA THR A 275 10.21 3.64 21.33
C THR A 275 10.76 4.10 19.96
N PRO A 276 11.70 5.05 19.91
CA PRO A 276 12.34 5.46 18.66
C PRO A 276 12.98 4.29 17.89
N ASP A 277 13.56 3.31 18.58
CA ASP A 277 14.16 2.14 17.93
C ASP A 277 13.11 1.20 17.34
N GLN A 278 11.97 1.05 18.01
CA GLN A 278 10.83 0.31 17.49
C GLN A 278 10.19 0.99 16.27
N TYR A 279 10.13 2.33 16.26
CA TYR A 279 9.70 3.09 15.09
C TYR A 279 10.68 2.97 13.92
N ARG A 280 12.01 2.93 14.18
CA ARG A 280 13.00 2.60 13.13
C ARG A 280 12.80 1.19 12.60
N THR A 281 12.42 0.25 13.45
CA THR A 281 12.06 -1.11 13.04
C THR A 281 10.87 -1.10 12.08
N GLN A 282 9.80 -0.38 12.38
CA GLN A 282 8.67 -0.23 11.46
C GLN A 282 9.10 0.36 10.12
N MET A 283 9.80 1.51 10.14
CA MET A 283 10.24 2.17 8.90
C MET A 283 11.15 1.27 8.06
N SER A 284 12.07 0.54 8.70
CA SER A 284 12.98 -0.38 8.00
C SER A 284 12.24 -1.56 7.38
N LEU A 285 11.28 -2.13 8.13
CA LEU A 285 10.52 -3.30 7.66
C LEU A 285 9.62 -2.90 6.50
N TRP A 286 8.88 -1.78 6.59
CA TRP A 286 8.07 -1.25 5.48
C TRP A 286 8.94 -0.98 4.25
N ALA A 287 10.11 -0.38 4.41
CA ALA A 287 11.04 -0.13 3.30
C ALA A 287 11.58 -1.41 2.65
N ILE A 288 11.92 -2.43 3.43
CA ILE A 288 12.30 -3.75 2.90
C ILE A 288 11.13 -4.38 2.14
N LEU A 289 9.92 -4.22 2.65
CA LEU A 289 8.71 -4.78 2.06
C LEU A 289 8.26 -4.06 0.77
N ALA A 290 8.86 -2.91 0.41
CA ALA A 290 8.32 -2.03 -0.63
C ALA A 290 6.84 -1.71 -0.37
N ALA A 291 6.52 -1.41 0.89
CA ALA A 291 5.17 -1.14 1.33
C ALA A 291 4.83 0.35 1.20
N PRO A 292 3.55 0.71 1.05
CA PRO A 292 3.16 2.12 1.11
C PRO A 292 3.64 2.80 2.40
N LEU A 293 4.29 3.95 2.28
CA LEU A 293 4.75 4.75 3.43
C LEU A 293 3.72 5.85 3.73
N LEU A 294 2.63 5.47 4.39
CA LEU A 294 1.55 6.40 4.77
C LEU A 294 1.65 6.72 6.26
N ALA A 295 2.10 7.94 6.59
CA ALA A 295 2.20 8.41 7.97
C ALA A 295 0.81 8.58 8.60
N GLY A 296 0.61 8.06 9.82
CA GLY A 296 -0.67 8.12 10.54
C GLY A 296 -0.67 9.07 11.74
N ASN A 297 0.35 9.90 11.92
CA ASN A 297 0.50 10.80 13.06
C ASN A 297 0.06 12.26 12.75
N ASP A 298 0.03 13.10 13.78
CA ASP A 298 -0.14 14.56 13.61
C ASP A 298 1.16 15.20 13.08
N LEU A 299 1.19 15.44 11.76
CA LEU A 299 2.36 16.01 11.10
C LEU A 299 2.72 17.41 11.59
N SER A 300 1.74 18.16 12.10
CA SER A 300 1.96 19.52 12.60
C SER A 300 2.76 19.55 13.93
N LYS A 301 2.80 18.40 14.62
CA LYS A 301 3.43 18.26 15.94
C LYS A 301 4.64 17.33 15.97
N MET A 302 5.17 16.96 14.81
CA MET A 302 6.34 16.08 14.76
C MET A 302 7.55 16.67 15.48
N ASP A 303 8.14 15.91 16.40
CA ASP A 303 9.43 16.21 17.00
C ASP A 303 10.60 15.89 16.03
N ALA A 304 11.83 16.21 16.47
CA ALA A 304 13.03 15.98 15.68
C ALA A 304 13.28 14.49 15.42
N THR A 305 12.95 13.62 16.37
CA THR A 305 13.13 12.17 16.25
C THR A 305 12.17 11.60 15.21
N THR A 306 10.89 11.92 15.30
CA THR A 306 9.87 11.53 14.32
C THR A 306 10.26 11.97 12.91
N LYS A 307 10.67 13.25 12.74
CA LYS A 307 11.15 13.77 11.46
C LYS A 307 12.35 12.99 10.94
N SER A 308 13.34 12.71 11.80
CA SER A 308 14.54 11.97 11.40
C SER A 308 14.25 10.56 10.91
N ILE A 309 13.23 9.91 11.47
CA ILE A 309 12.83 8.56 11.08
C ILE A 309 12.05 8.61 9.75
N LEU A 310 10.99 9.42 9.68
CA LEU A 310 10.13 9.49 8.47
C LEU A 310 10.87 10.03 7.24
N MET A 311 11.89 10.88 7.42
CA MET A 311 12.64 11.52 6.32
C MET A 311 14.04 10.96 6.11
N ASN A 312 14.38 9.79 6.64
CA ASN A 312 15.67 9.16 6.33
C ASN A 312 15.72 8.78 4.84
N LYS A 313 16.44 9.59 4.07
CA LYS A 313 16.53 9.46 2.60
C LYS A 313 17.13 8.12 2.15
N GLU A 314 18.04 7.54 2.95
CA GLU A 314 18.68 6.27 2.61
C GLU A 314 17.70 5.09 2.79
N VAL A 315 16.88 5.13 3.83
CA VAL A 315 15.83 4.13 4.05
C VAL A 315 14.69 4.30 3.04
N ILE A 316 14.27 5.55 2.77
CA ILE A 316 13.27 5.84 1.71
C ILE A 316 13.77 5.34 0.34
N ALA A 317 15.06 5.52 0.02
CA ALA A 317 15.62 5.05 -1.24
C ALA A 317 15.59 3.51 -1.38
N VAL A 318 15.60 2.77 -0.28
CA VAL A 318 15.36 1.31 -0.29
C VAL A 318 13.91 1.00 -0.63
N ASP A 319 12.96 1.69 -0.01
CA ASP A 319 11.54 1.53 -0.30
C ASP A 319 11.22 1.83 -1.76
N GLN A 320 11.67 2.98 -2.23
CA GLN A 320 11.38 3.55 -3.54
C GLN A 320 12.30 3.05 -4.67
N ASP A 321 13.06 1.97 -4.43
CA ASP A 321 13.94 1.42 -5.47
C ASP A 321 13.14 0.99 -6.70
N LYS A 322 13.62 1.43 -7.88
CA LYS A 322 12.93 1.26 -9.17
C LYS A 322 12.68 -0.18 -9.62
N LEU A 323 13.35 -1.17 -9.02
CA LEU A 323 13.03 -2.58 -9.29
C LEU A 323 11.65 -2.95 -8.76
N GLY A 324 11.15 -2.24 -7.73
CA GLY A 324 9.85 -2.50 -7.12
C GLY A 324 9.71 -3.91 -6.52
N ILE A 325 10.81 -4.53 -6.11
CA ILE A 325 10.82 -5.89 -5.57
C ILE A 325 10.61 -5.82 -4.06
N GLN A 326 9.59 -6.50 -3.55
CA GLN A 326 9.44 -6.70 -2.11
C GLN A 326 10.56 -7.61 -1.59
N GLY A 327 11.17 -7.22 -0.47
CA GLY A 327 12.18 -8.03 0.21
C GLY A 327 11.58 -9.26 0.87
N LYS A 328 12.45 -10.22 1.20
CA LYS A 328 12.08 -11.49 1.81
C LYS A 328 12.93 -11.80 3.04
N ARG A 329 12.41 -12.61 3.93
CA ARG A 329 13.18 -13.16 5.03
C ARG A 329 14.18 -14.20 4.51
N ILE A 330 15.46 -14.07 4.89
CA ILE A 330 16.54 -14.95 4.44
C ILE A 330 17.12 -15.82 5.57
N ALA A 331 16.83 -15.49 6.83
CA ALA A 331 17.24 -16.30 7.97
C ALA A 331 16.18 -16.32 9.08
N PRO A 332 16.13 -17.37 9.93
CA PRO A 332 15.12 -17.55 10.98
C PRO A 332 15.09 -16.42 12.02
N LEU A 333 16.22 -15.76 12.29
CA LEU A 333 16.39 -14.69 13.27
C LEU A 333 15.96 -13.32 12.74
N GLN A 334 14.95 -13.26 11.87
CA GLN A 334 14.41 -12.00 11.32
C GLN A 334 15.47 -11.16 10.60
N ILE A 335 16.25 -11.81 9.75
CA ILE A 335 17.11 -11.13 8.77
C ILE A 335 16.37 -11.12 7.43
N TRP A 336 16.18 -9.92 6.90
CA TRP A 336 15.44 -9.69 5.67
C TRP A 336 16.33 -9.03 4.62
N MET A 337 16.15 -9.38 3.37
CA MET A 337 16.93 -8.84 2.25
C MET A 337 16.02 -8.43 1.11
N LYS A 338 16.29 -7.26 0.53
CA LYS A 338 15.66 -6.71 -0.67
C LYS A 338 16.73 -6.46 -1.73
N PRO A 339 16.57 -7.03 -2.94
CA PRO A 339 17.39 -6.64 -4.08
C PRO A 339 17.16 -5.19 -4.46
N LEU A 340 18.21 -4.46 -4.80
CA LEU A 340 18.17 -3.08 -5.25
C LEU A 340 18.72 -2.95 -6.66
N SER A 341 18.33 -1.87 -7.33
CA SER A 341 18.87 -1.53 -8.64
C SER A 341 20.39 -1.36 -8.59
N GLY A 342 21.07 -1.74 -9.68
CA GLY A 342 22.53 -1.70 -9.74
C GLY A 342 23.24 -2.84 -9.02
N GLY A 343 22.53 -3.92 -8.65
CA GLY A 343 23.12 -5.12 -8.03
C GLY A 343 23.36 -5.01 -6.52
N ALA A 344 23.09 -3.86 -5.91
CA ALA A 344 23.14 -3.71 -4.45
C ALA A 344 21.97 -4.47 -3.77
N LYS A 345 22.09 -4.70 -2.47
CA LYS A 345 21.03 -5.29 -1.65
C LYS A 345 20.87 -4.50 -0.36
N ALA A 346 19.64 -4.27 0.07
CA ALA A 346 19.36 -3.84 1.43
C ALA A 346 19.17 -5.08 2.31
N VAL A 347 19.77 -5.05 3.50
CA VAL A 347 19.60 -6.10 4.52
C VAL A 347 19.21 -5.44 5.82
N ALA A 348 18.11 -5.90 6.42
CA ALA A 348 17.66 -5.46 7.74
C ALA A 348 17.78 -6.63 8.73
N ILE A 349 18.43 -6.37 9.85
CA ILE A 349 18.69 -7.30 10.94
C ILE A 349 17.88 -6.82 12.15
N PHE A 350 16.79 -7.54 12.46
CA PHE A 350 15.85 -7.15 13.49
C PHE A 350 16.07 -7.93 14.79
N ASN A 351 16.15 -7.21 15.92
CA ASN A 351 16.01 -7.79 17.24
C ASN A 351 14.54 -7.74 17.65
N THR A 352 13.89 -8.90 17.71
CA THR A 352 12.48 -9.00 18.12
C THR A 352 12.27 -9.20 19.62
N ILE A 353 13.34 -9.27 20.38
CA ILE A 353 13.33 -9.39 21.83
C ILE A 353 13.22 -7.99 22.43
N LEU A 354 12.37 -7.83 23.43
CA LEU A 354 12.07 -6.52 24.07
C LEU A 354 12.77 -6.32 25.40
N ASP A 355 13.39 -7.35 25.95
CA ASP A 355 14.18 -7.22 27.16
C ASP A 355 15.60 -6.68 26.84
N ASP A 356 16.30 -6.19 27.86
CA ASP A 356 17.62 -5.54 27.72
C ASP A 356 18.76 -6.54 27.48
N GLN A 357 18.47 -7.78 27.06
CA GLN A 357 19.52 -8.73 26.74
C GLN A 357 20.23 -8.35 25.43
N ALA A 358 21.55 -8.23 25.50
CA ALA A 358 22.39 -8.01 24.33
C ALA A 358 22.49 -9.30 23.52
N ILE A 359 21.71 -9.39 22.43
CA ILE A 359 21.67 -10.57 21.57
C ILE A 359 22.46 -10.28 20.30
N PRO A 360 23.65 -10.92 20.13
CA PRO A 360 24.37 -10.79 18.88
C PRO A 360 23.66 -11.58 17.76
N ILE A 361 23.42 -10.93 16.65
CA ILE A 361 22.83 -11.52 15.45
C ILE A 361 23.86 -11.43 14.33
N THR A 362 24.12 -12.56 13.67
CA THR A 362 25.10 -12.65 12.61
C THR A 362 24.41 -12.83 11.25
N LEU A 363 24.68 -11.90 10.34
CA LEU A 363 24.40 -12.04 8.92
C LEU A 363 25.56 -12.82 8.27
N GLN A 364 25.27 -13.91 7.61
CA GLN A 364 26.18 -14.53 6.65
C GLN A 364 25.95 -13.90 5.27
N LEU A 365 27.01 -13.45 4.60
CA LEU A 365 26.87 -12.78 3.30
C LEU A 365 26.35 -13.72 2.21
N GLU A 366 26.61 -15.02 2.34
CA GLU A 366 26.07 -16.06 1.46
C GLU A 366 24.54 -16.17 1.53
N ASP A 367 23.93 -15.98 2.72
CA ASP A 367 22.47 -15.97 2.88
C ASP A 367 21.83 -14.81 2.10
N ALA A 368 22.55 -13.71 2.00
CA ALA A 368 22.16 -12.57 1.16
C ALA A 368 22.55 -12.76 -0.33
N GLY A 369 23.12 -13.93 -0.69
CA GLY A 369 23.52 -14.29 -2.05
C GLY A 369 24.75 -13.53 -2.56
N PHE A 370 25.74 -13.26 -1.69
CA PHE A 370 27.06 -12.77 -2.08
C PHE A 370 28.08 -13.89 -1.98
N THR A 371 28.98 -13.97 -2.95
CA THR A 371 30.03 -15.02 -3.02
C THR A 371 31.42 -14.53 -2.61
N GLY A 372 31.54 -13.28 -2.17
CA GLY A 372 32.81 -12.67 -1.79
C GLY A 372 32.60 -11.42 -0.96
N PRO A 373 33.67 -10.67 -0.67
CA PRO A 373 33.62 -9.44 0.13
C PRO A 373 32.69 -8.40 -0.47
N VAL A 374 32.03 -7.62 0.39
CA VAL A 374 31.10 -6.57 0.01
C VAL A 374 31.42 -5.27 0.72
N HIS A 375 31.19 -4.16 0.08
CA HIS A 375 31.08 -2.88 0.76
C HIS A 375 29.78 -2.83 1.55
N ALA A 376 29.80 -2.18 2.71
CA ALA A 376 28.65 -2.05 3.59
C ALA A 376 28.49 -0.62 4.11
N ARG A 377 27.23 -0.15 4.14
CA ARG A 377 26.84 1.12 4.74
C ARG A 377 25.66 0.93 5.68
N ASP A 378 25.77 1.45 6.88
CA ASP A 378 24.66 1.52 7.84
C ASP A 378 23.78 2.73 7.49
N LEU A 379 22.51 2.45 7.18
CA LEU A 379 21.57 3.47 6.68
C LEU A 379 20.95 4.33 7.79
N TRP A 380 20.96 3.84 9.04
CA TRP A 380 20.51 4.64 10.18
C TRP A 380 21.63 5.49 10.79
N ALA A 381 22.82 4.93 10.86
CA ALA A 381 24.01 5.66 11.34
C ALA A 381 24.61 6.58 10.27
N HIS A 382 24.18 6.48 9.00
CA HIS A 382 24.76 7.18 7.84
C HIS A 382 26.26 6.95 7.70
N LYS A 383 26.71 5.73 8.02
CA LYS A 383 28.14 5.40 8.17
C LYS A 383 28.56 4.27 7.23
N ASP A 384 29.66 4.49 6.52
CA ASP A 384 30.34 3.41 5.79
C ASP A 384 31.10 2.53 6.79
N LEU A 385 30.84 1.21 6.67
CA LEU A 385 31.44 0.19 7.53
C LEU A 385 32.68 -0.44 6.90
N GLY A 386 33.02 -0.04 5.68
CA GLY A 386 34.12 -0.62 4.90
C GLY A 386 33.72 -1.94 4.25
N ILE A 387 34.68 -2.86 4.15
CA ILE A 387 34.52 -4.16 3.46
C ILE A 387 34.26 -5.26 4.49
N LEU A 388 33.15 -5.92 4.35
CA LEU A 388 32.81 -7.15 5.08
C LEU A 388 33.31 -8.36 4.29
N GLN A 389 34.00 -9.31 4.94
CA GLN A 389 34.63 -10.43 4.25
C GLN A 389 33.69 -11.60 3.99
N SER A 390 32.97 -12.09 5.01
CA SER A 390 32.05 -13.23 4.92
C SER A 390 30.81 -13.10 5.78
N SER A 391 30.90 -12.37 6.88
CA SER A 391 29.80 -12.19 7.83
C SER A 391 29.86 -10.83 8.52
N TYR A 392 28.74 -10.44 9.15
CA TYR A 392 28.64 -9.27 9.98
C TYR A 392 27.82 -9.58 11.23
N THR A 393 28.41 -9.41 12.40
CA THR A 393 27.74 -9.59 13.69
C THR A 393 27.45 -8.24 14.32
N VAL A 394 26.19 -8.06 14.74
CA VAL A 394 25.72 -6.81 15.36
C VAL A 394 24.76 -7.13 16.50
N VAL A 395 24.64 -6.20 17.45
CA VAL A 395 23.67 -6.24 18.54
C VAL A 395 22.67 -5.10 18.35
N PRO A 396 21.55 -5.33 17.64
CA PRO A 396 20.50 -4.31 17.55
C PRO A 396 19.86 -4.08 18.92
N PRO A 397 19.41 -2.85 19.24
CA PRO A 397 18.71 -2.57 20.49
C PRO A 397 17.43 -3.41 20.64
N PRO A 398 16.86 -3.55 21.85
CA PRO A 398 15.61 -4.27 22.08
C PRO A 398 14.48 -3.74 21.18
N GLY A 399 13.84 -4.64 20.42
CA GLY A 399 12.82 -4.27 19.45
C GLY A 399 13.34 -3.41 18.27
N GLY A 400 14.66 -3.26 18.15
CA GLY A 400 15.31 -2.39 17.17
C GLY A 400 15.84 -3.13 15.93
N VAL A 401 16.53 -2.38 15.09
CA VAL A 401 17.03 -2.84 13.79
C VAL A 401 18.38 -2.24 13.46
N VAL A 402 19.21 -3.00 12.74
CA VAL A 402 20.32 -2.47 11.94
C VAL A 402 19.98 -2.70 10.46
N MET A 403 20.06 -1.64 9.65
CA MET A 403 19.74 -1.71 8.24
C MET A 403 20.94 -1.32 7.40
N LEU A 404 21.36 -2.23 6.53
CA LEU A 404 22.56 -2.10 5.72
C LEU A 404 22.22 -2.03 4.24
N ARG A 405 23.02 -1.24 3.49
CA ARG A 405 23.17 -1.39 2.05
C ARG A 405 24.49 -2.10 1.77
N LEU A 406 24.42 -3.18 0.98
CA LEU A 406 25.57 -4.02 0.62
C LEU A 406 25.73 -4.04 -0.90
N TRP A 407 27.00 -3.96 -1.39
CA TRP A 407 27.30 -4.03 -2.82
C TRP A 407 28.73 -4.56 -3.06
N GLN A 408 28.97 -5.12 -4.22
CA GLN A 408 30.28 -5.54 -4.73
C GLN A 408 30.80 -4.56 -5.75
#